data_bc8f16033e14624821f035eee14a269c
#
_entry.id   bc8f16033e14624821f035eee14a269c
#
_cell.length_a   1.000
_cell.length_b   1.000
_cell.length_c   1.000
_cell.angle_alpha   90.00
_cell.angle_beta   90.00
_cell.angle_gamma   90.00
#
_symmetry.space_group_name_H-M   'P 1'
#
loop_
_entity.id
_entity.type
_entity.pdbx_description
1 polymer ?
#
loop_
_entity_poly.entity_id
_entity_poly.type
_entity_poly.pdbx_seq_one_letter_code
_entity_poly.pdbx_strand_id
1 'polypeptide(L)'
;IEYQGRPLTFIDTPGHAAFAAMRSRGAKATDLVILVIDVLDSVKPQTKECLEHIKAANVPFLVALNKIDLPNAAPAIVKKDLADAGVLVEGYGGDVVCCEISAKTQAGLPQLLEMILLLSDMQDLKADLKAPLKAVVIESSLDKNRGPVATLIVHQGQLKLGDNLYADNVSGKVKAMFDAAGRSLHQVNPGQPALILGFKHLPVVGSIVTSKVQSKPNSDLASPAPVSATKPQAGFAIKIILKTDAAGTLEAITQNLGNEVALISQGVGEINESDVLLAQSTGAKIIGFRVKTNTSAEKLAEIEGILIKTYNLIHELLDDLQAQILKQLEPTIDEDILGDAKIVAEFIVKGSRIAGCQVISGKLKVNDLVHLQRGKDQLADSRIKSIHQGKDTLDKAKRGDECGLAFSPPLDFKLKDKLIAYKKS
;
A
#
# COMPACT_ATOMS: atom_id res chain seq x y z
N ILE A 1 7.28 28.92 2.28
CA ILE A 1 8.31 29.70 2.99
C ILE A 1 8.65 30.96 2.20
N GLU A 2 9.31 31.92 2.83
CA GLU A 2 9.88 33.09 2.18
C GLU A 2 11.41 33.05 2.38
N TYR A 3 12.15 33.24 1.30
CA TYR A 3 13.60 33.28 1.32
C TYR A 3 14.10 34.45 0.46
N GLN A 4 14.91 35.35 1.03
CA GLN A 4 15.41 36.59 0.40
C GLN A 4 14.29 37.47 -0.22
N GLY A 5 13.12 37.57 0.46
CA GLY A 5 11.95 38.30 -0.01
C GLY A 5 11.17 37.63 -1.16
N ARG A 6 11.49 36.40 -1.53
CA ARG A 6 10.82 35.62 -2.57
C ARG A 6 10.04 34.48 -1.96
N PRO A 7 8.75 34.30 -2.29
CA PRO A 7 7.96 33.17 -1.82
C PRO A 7 8.36 31.87 -2.55
N LEU A 8 8.53 30.79 -1.81
CA LEU A 8 8.78 29.44 -2.31
C LEU A 8 7.70 28.51 -1.77
N THR A 9 7.08 27.74 -2.65
CA THR A 9 6.09 26.72 -2.29
C THR A 9 6.69 25.34 -2.47
N PHE A 10 6.70 24.54 -1.41
CA PHE A 10 7.15 23.16 -1.44
C PHE A 10 5.95 22.22 -1.44
N ILE A 11 5.97 21.26 -2.35
CA ILE A 11 5.06 20.12 -2.36
C ILE A 11 5.85 18.90 -1.89
N ASP A 12 5.54 18.41 -0.70
CA ASP A 12 6.12 17.18 -0.20
C ASP A 12 5.39 15.97 -0.79
N THR A 13 6.16 14.97 -1.22
CA THR A 13 5.61 13.72 -1.74
C THR A 13 6.16 12.54 -0.95
N PRO A 14 5.30 11.55 -0.59
CA PRO A 14 5.76 10.37 0.12
C PRO A 14 6.81 9.59 -0.68
N GLY A 15 7.90 9.17 -0.02
CA GLY A 15 8.99 8.42 -0.66
C GLY A 15 8.66 6.96 -0.97
N HIS A 16 7.60 6.40 -0.38
CA HIS A 16 7.24 4.99 -0.54
C HIS A 16 6.76 4.69 -1.98
N ALA A 17 7.17 3.53 -2.54
CA ALA A 17 6.81 3.08 -3.89
C ALA A 17 5.30 3.16 -4.19
N ALA A 18 4.45 2.82 -3.22
CA ALA A 18 3.00 2.89 -3.35
C ALA A 18 2.44 4.26 -3.82
N PHE A 19 3.21 5.35 -3.64
CA PHE A 19 2.79 6.72 -3.99
C PHE A 19 3.39 7.23 -5.32
N ALA A 20 3.72 6.34 -6.26
CA ALA A 20 4.28 6.68 -7.57
C ALA A 20 3.44 7.71 -8.34
N ALA A 21 2.10 7.56 -8.33
CA ALA A 21 1.20 8.51 -8.97
C ALA A 21 1.24 9.91 -8.35
N MET A 22 1.38 10.01 -7.01
CA MET A 22 1.55 11.30 -6.34
C MET A 22 2.85 11.98 -6.75
N ARG A 23 3.98 11.23 -6.83
CA ARG A 23 5.27 11.76 -7.29
C ARG A 23 5.20 12.26 -8.72
N SER A 24 4.60 11.48 -9.62
CA SER A 24 4.41 11.88 -11.03
C SER A 24 3.57 13.15 -11.18
N ARG A 25 2.50 13.30 -10.40
CA ARG A 25 1.65 14.52 -10.41
C ARG A 25 2.36 15.69 -9.77
N GLY A 26 3.04 15.47 -8.64
CA GLY A 26 3.86 16.50 -7.99
C GLY A 26 4.86 17.09 -8.96
N ALA A 27 5.62 16.24 -9.67
CA ALA A 27 6.57 16.70 -10.68
C ALA A 27 5.92 17.53 -11.82
N LYS A 28 4.72 17.16 -12.28
CA LYS A 28 3.98 17.91 -13.31
C LYS A 28 3.37 19.21 -12.81
N ALA A 29 3.17 19.34 -11.52
CA ALA A 29 2.55 20.52 -10.88
C ALA A 29 3.58 21.54 -10.38
N THR A 30 4.89 21.26 -10.50
CA THR A 30 5.98 22.10 -9.99
C THR A 30 6.82 22.67 -11.11
N ASP A 31 7.54 23.77 -10.81
CA ASP A 31 8.48 24.41 -11.72
C ASP A 31 9.87 23.79 -11.60
N LEU A 32 10.19 23.20 -10.45
CA LEU A 32 11.48 22.59 -10.12
C LEU A 32 11.28 21.38 -9.21
N VAL A 33 12.08 20.35 -9.37
CA VAL A 33 12.07 19.16 -8.49
C VAL A 33 13.36 19.10 -7.68
N ILE A 34 13.25 18.76 -6.40
CA ILE A 34 14.38 18.44 -5.53
C ILE A 34 14.38 16.95 -5.29
N LEU A 35 15.38 16.24 -5.81
CA LEU A 35 15.59 14.83 -5.56
C LEU A 35 16.47 14.66 -4.31
N VAL A 36 15.84 14.28 -3.20
CA VAL A 36 16.55 14.07 -1.93
C VAL A 36 17.02 12.62 -1.83
N ILE A 37 18.33 12.44 -1.61
CA ILE A 37 18.94 11.12 -1.47
C ILE A 37 19.66 11.05 -0.13
N ASP A 38 19.43 9.98 0.60
CA ASP A 38 20.19 9.64 1.81
C ASP A 38 21.61 9.18 1.40
N VAL A 39 22.62 9.85 1.91
CA VAL A 39 24.02 9.59 1.55
C VAL A 39 24.51 8.20 1.99
N LEU A 40 23.87 7.57 2.97
CA LEU A 40 24.18 6.21 3.39
C LEU A 40 23.49 5.14 2.54
N ASP A 41 22.31 5.46 2.04
CA ASP A 41 21.47 4.53 1.28
C ASP A 41 21.79 4.53 -0.22
N SER A 42 22.37 5.62 -0.72
CA SER A 42 22.69 5.86 -2.13
C SER A 42 21.48 5.71 -3.07
N VAL A 43 21.70 5.34 -4.33
CA VAL A 43 20.66 5.24 -5.37
C VAL A 43 19.91 3.93 -5.25
N LYS A 44 18.73 3.98 -4.63
CA LYS A 44 17.80 2.85 -4.47
C LYS A 44 16.85 2.71 -5.68
N PRO A 45 16.13 1.58 -5.82
CA PRO A 45 15.12 1.42 -6.88
C PRO A 45 14.11 2.56 -6.93
N GLN A 46 13.65 3.05 -5.77
CA GLN A 46 12.75 4.21 -5.66
C GLN A 46 13.37 5.51 -6.21
N THR A 47 14.67 5.70 -6.05
CA THR A 47 15.39 6.84 -6.61
C THR A 47 15.39 6.79 -8.15
N LYS A 48 15.59 5.60 -8.73
CA LYS A 48 15.53 5.40 -10.20
C LYS A 48 14.14 5.68 -10.74
N GLU A 49 13.10 5.17 -10.07
CA GLU A 49 11.70 5.46 -10.41
C GLU A 49 11.40 6.96 -10.37
N CYS A 50 11.86 7.68 -9.32
CA CYS A 50 11.71 9.14 -9.24
C CYS A 50 12.39 9.84 -10.42
N LEU A 51 13.59 9.41 -10.82
CA LEU A 51 14.31 9.96 -11.97
C LEU A 51 13.53 9.76 -13.28
N GLU A 52 12.89 8.60 -13.46
CA GLU A 52 12.03 8.36 -14.63
C GLU A 52 10.83 9.30 -14.65
N HIS A 53 10.18 9.53 -13.50
CA HIS A 53 9.06 10.48 -13.39
C HIS A 53 9.50 11.93 -13.67
N ILE A 54 10.67 12.35 -13.16
CA ILE A 54 11.22 13.69 -13.42
C ILE A 54 11.52 13.87 -14.91
N LYS A 55 12.19 12.88 -15.55
CA LYS A 55 12.48 12.89 -16.98
C LYS A 55 11.18 12.92 -17.83
N ALA A 56 10.18 12.12 -17.45
CA ALA A 56 8.89 12.09 -18.14
C ALA A 56 8.09 13.40 -18.00
N ALA A 57 8.24 14.10 -16.87
CA ALA A 57 7.62 15.39 -16.65
C ALA A 57 8.36 16.55 -17.37
N ASN A 58 9.59 16.32 -17.81
CA ASN A 58 10.49 17.31 -18.44
C ASN A 58 10.64 18.59 -17.59
N VAL A 59 10.78 18.41 -16.27
CA VAL A 59 10.95 19.49 -15.31
C VAL A 59 12.41 19.54 -14.85
N PRO A 60 13.03 20.74 -14.75
CA PRO A 60 14.38 20.85 -14.21
C PRO A 60 14.42 20.35 -12.76
N PHE A 61 15.56 19.78 -12.38
CA PHE A 61 15.73 19.27 -11.04
C PHE A 61 17.14 19.49 -10.51
N LEU A 62 17.25 19.45 -9.20
CA LEU A 62 18.52 19.39 -8.49
C LEU A 62 18.55 18.20 -7.53
N VAL A 63 19.74 17.77 -7.16
CA VAL A 63 19.97 16.69 -6.21
C VAL A 63 20.38 17.27 -4.86
N ALA A 64 19.75 16.81 -3.79
CA ALA A 64 20.11 17.12 -2.42
C ALA A 64 20.59 15.83 -1.71
N LEU A 65 21.89 15.72 -1.46
CA LEU A 65 22.48 14.62 -0.70
C LEU A 65 22.34 14.91 0.79
N ASN A 66 21.42 14.23 1.45
CA ASN A 66 21.07 14.47 2.85
C ASN A 66 21.82 13.53 3.80
N LYS A 67 21.90 13.93 5.08
CA LYS A 67 22.55 13.24 6.19
C LYS A 67 24.09 13.23 6.11
N ILE A 68 24.69 14.30 5.58
CA ILE A 68 26.15 14.44 5.54
C ILE A 68 26.80 14.57 6.93
N ASP A 69 25.99 14.80 7.98
CA ASP A 69 26.42 14.84 9.38
C ASP A 69 26.81 13.48 9.95
N LEU A 70 26.51 12.39 9.26
CA LEU A 70 26.78 11.05 9.75
C LEU A 70 28.23 10.63 9.45
N PRO A 71 28.91 9.89 10.36
CA PRO A 71 30.33 9.59 10.28
C PRO A 71 30.73 8.74 9.06
N ASN A 72 29.78 8.01 8.46
CA ASN A 72 30.01 7.17 7.28
C ASN A 72 29.46 7.81 5.98
N ALA A 73 29.15 9.11 6.01
CA ALA A 73 28.67 9.81 4.83
C ALA A 73 29.71 9.83 3.73
N ALA A 74 29.37 9.34 2.55
CA ALA A 74 30.24 9.26 1.39
C ALA A 74 29.59 9.87 0.13
N PRO A 75 29.45 11.21 0.03
CA PRO A 75 28.78 11.87 -1.11
C PRO A 75 29.39 11.52 -2.46
N ALA A 76 30.72 11.28 -2.52
CA ALA A 76 31.41 10.92 -3.77
C ALA A 76 30.91 9.57 -4.34
N ILE A 77 30.57 8.61 -3.50
CA ILE A 77 30.01 7.31 -3.92
C ILE A 77 28.63 7.54 -4.53
N VAL A 78 27.77 8.31 -3.87
CA VAL A 78 26.42 8.61 -4.35
C VAL A 78 26.45 9.34 -5.69
N LYS A 79 27.37 10.30 -5.87
CA LYS A 79 27.54 11.00 -7.15
C LYS A 79 27.95 10.05 -8.29
N LYS A 80 28.78 9.03 -7.98
CA LYS A 80 29.13 7.98 -8.94
C LYS A 80 27.92 7.10 -9.27
N ASP A 81 27.15 6.64 -8.25
CA ASP A 81 25.96 5.81 -8.45
C ASP A 81 24.87 6.57 -9.24
N LEU A 82 24.78 7.90 -9.08
CA LEU A 82 23.94 8.76 -9.91
C LEU A 82 24.39 8.79 -11.37
N ALA A 83 25.69 8.88 -11.62
CA ALA A 83 26.23 8.81 -12.98
C ALA A 83 25.91 7.47 -13.64
N ASP A 84 26.04 6.36 -12.91
CA ASP A 84 25.66 5.02 -13.36
C ASP A 84 24.15 4.89 -13.62
N ALA A 85 23.31 5.69 -12.93
CA ALA A 85 21.88 5.82 -13.17
C ALA A 85 21.52 6.82 -14.29
N GLY A 86 22.50 7.38 -15.01
CA GLY A 86 22.31 8.31 -16.11
C GLY A 86 22.00 9.75 -15.69
N VAL A 87 22.50 10.15 -14.51
CA VAL A 87 22.43 11.55 -14.00
C VAL A 87 23.84 12.02 -13.70
N LEU A 88 24.36 12.89 -14.58
CA LEU A 88 25.67 13.51 -14.39
C LEU A 88 25.52 14.83 -13.63
N VAL A 89 26.11 14.88 -12.44
CA VAL A 89 26.06 16.07 -11.59
C VAL A 89 27.27 16.97 -11.87
N GLU A 90 27.17 18.23 -11.46
CA GLU A 90 28.28 19.19 -11.53
C GLU A 90 29.56 18.62 -10.89
N GLY A 91 30.72 18.85 -11.54
CA GLY A 91 31.98 18.27 -11.13
C GLY A 91 32.22 16.82 -11.56
N TYR A 92 31.21 16.14 -12.09
CA TYR A 92 31.28 14.77 -12.63
C TYR A 92 30.89 14.70 -14.12
N GLY A 93 31.05 15.82 -14.84
CA GLY A 93 30.87 15.90 -16.29
C GLY A 93 29.43 16.21 -16.72
N GLY A 94 28.57 16.71 -15.85
CA GLY A 94 27.22 17.14 -16.15
C GLY A 94 26.87 18.49 -15.54
N ASP A 95 25.61 18.87 -15.68
CA ASP A 95 25.01 20.17 -15.37
C ASP A 95 23.92 20.09 -14.28
N VAL A 96 23.68 18.90 -13.73
CA VAL A 96 22.72 18.75 -12.63
C VAL A 96 23.34 19.26 -11.34
N VAL A 97 22.73 20.30 -10.77
CA VAL A 97 23.17 20.88 -9.49
C VAL A 97 23.04 19.83 -8.37
N CYS A 98 24.09 19.68 -7.56
CA CYS A 98 24.13 18.74 -6.46
C CYS A 98 24.55 19.45 -5.16
N CYS A 99 23.63 19.54 -4.20
CA CYS A 99 23.86 20.15 -2.89
C CYS A 99 24.05 19.07 -1.82
N GLU A 100 25.07 19.23 -1.00
CA GLU A 100 25.31 18.37 0.17
C GLU A 100 24.69 19.04 1.40
N ILE A 101 23.73 18.36 2.05
CA ILE A 101 22.95 18.93 3.14
C ILE A 101 22.83 18.02 4.35
N SER A 102 22.53 18.59 5.48
CA SER A 102 22.00 17.88 6.64
C SER A 102 20.74 18.58 7.12
N ALA A 103 19.61 17.95 6.94
CA ALA A 103 18.34 18.44 7.49
C ALA A 103 18.36 18.53 9.02
N LYS A 104 19.15 17.66 9.68
CA LYS A 104 19.27 17.63 11.14
C LYS A 104 20.05 18.81 11.69
N THR A 105 21.20 19.13 11.09
CA THR A 105 22.08 20.21 11.55
C THR A 105 21.86 21.52 10.82
N GLN A 106 21.01 21.51 9.79
CA GLN A 106 20.73 22.62 8.88
C GLN A 106 21.93 23.06 8.01
N ALA A 107 23.04 22.27 8.03
CA ALA A 107 24.17 22.52 7.17
C ALA A 107 23.77 22.37 5.68
N GLY A 108 24.26 23.26 4.82
CA GLY A 108 23.98 23.25 3.38
C GLY A 108 22.58 23.73 2.96
N LEU A 109 21.63 23.96 3.90
CA LEU A 109 20.29 24.42 3.54
C LEU A 109 20.26 25.83 2.92
N PRO A 110 21.02 26.82 3.39
CA PRO A 110 21.08 28.13 2.72
C PRO A 110 21.55 28.01 1.28
N GLN A 111 22.59 27.20 1.01
CA GLN A 111 23.09 26.96 -0.34
C GLN A 111 22.06 26.26 -1.22
N LEU A 112 21.33 25.28 -0.68
CA LEU A 112 20.21 24.63 -1.39
C LEU A 112 19.17 25.66 -1.82
N LEU A 113 18.75 26.56 -0.93
CA LEU A 113 17.76 27.59 -1.22
C LEU A 113 18.28 28.61 -2.26
N GLU A 114 19.55 28.97 -2.21
CA GLU A 114 20.19 29.82 -3.23
C GLU A 114 20.18 29.15 -4.61
N MET A 115 20.51 27.84 -4.68
CA MET A 115 20.48 27.10 -5.94
C MET A 115 19.06 26.96 -6.50
N ILE A 116 18.04 26.80 -5.65
CA ILE A 116 16.63 26.80 -6.07
C ILE A 116 16.28 28.15 -6.72
N LEU A 117 16.64 29.28 -6.11
CA LEU A 117 16.38 30.60 -6.67
C LEU A 117 17.13 30.81 -7.99
N LEU A 118 18.39 30.39 -8.07
CA LEU A 118 19.21 30.51 -9.27
C LEU A 118 18.58 29.71 -10.44
N LEU A 119 18.22 28.45 -10.19
CA LEU A 119 17.58 27.62 -11.21
C LEU A 119 16.21 28.17 -11.63
N SER A 120 15.44 28.70 -10.68
CA SER A 120 14.17 29.38 -10.95
C SER A 120 14.36 30.61 -11.86
N ASP A 121 15.41 31.41 -11.64
CA ASP A 121 15.71 32.57 -12.47
C ASP A 121 16.15 32.17 -13.89
N MET A 122 16.88 31.06 -14.03
CA MET A 122 17.27 30.51 -15.34
C MET A 122 16.06 30.03 -16.15
N GLN A 123 14.96 29.60 -15.49
CA GLN A 123 13.75 29.16 -16.16
C GLN A 123 12.82 30.30 -16.60
N ASP A 124 13.12 31.58 -16.26
CA ASP A 124 12.33 32.76 -16.59
C ASP A 124 10.83 32.58 -16.29
N LEU A 125 10.54 32.04 -15.09
CA LEU A 125 9.18 31.72 -14.67
C LEU A 125 8.30 32.99 -14.63
N LYS A 126 7.22 32.99 -15.41
CA LYS A 126 6.29 34.10 -15.50
C LYS A 126 4.86 33.65 -15.28
N ALA A 127 4.10 34.42 -14.53
CA ALA A 127 2.68 34.26 -14.37
C ALA A 127 1.93 35.54 -14.61
N ASP A 128 0.84 35.45 -15.38
CA ASP A 128 -0.02 36.58 -15.63
C ASP A 128 -1.19 36.61 -14.62
N LEU A 129 -1.21 37.63 -13.77
CA LEU A 129 -2.28 37.86 -12.77
C LEU A 129 -3.64 38.16 -13.39
N LYS A 130 -3.69 38.64 -14.64
CA LYS A 130 -4.91 38.99 -15.35
C LYS A 130 -5.42 37.87 -16.25
N ALA A 131 -4.62 36.83 -16.43
CA ALA A 131 -5.03 35.64 -17.18
C ALA A 131 -6.22 34.95 -16.51
N PRO A 132 -6.99 34.15 -17.26
CA PRO A 132 -7.98 33.27 -16.67
C PRO A 132 -7.35 32.34 -15.64
N LEU A 133 -8.06 32.08 -14.55
CA LEU A 133 -7.60 31.14 -13.50
C LEU A 133 -7.20 29.80 -14.08
N LYS A 134 -6.00 29.36 -13.76
CA LYS A 134 -5.52 28.00 -13.96
C LYS A 134 -4.83 27.54 -12.67
N ALA A 135 -5.42 26.58 -12.00
CA ALA A 135 -4.88 25.98 -10.78
C ALA A 135 -4.92 24.47 -10.89
N VAL A 136 -4.14 23.77 -10.09
CA VAL A 136 -4.08 22.30 -10.08
C VAL A 136 -4.50 21.79 -8.70
N VAL A 137 -5.30 20.74 -8.67
CA VAL A 137 -5.67 20.04 -7.42
C VAL A 137 -4.51 19.16 -6.98
N ILE A 138 -3.91 19.49 -5.85
CA ILE A 138 -2.81 18.70 -5.26
C ILE A 138 -3.36 17.59 -4.37
N GLU A 139 -4.40 17.90 -3.61
CA GLU A 139 -5.04 16.96 -2.70
C GLU A 139 -6.53 17.25 -2.58
N SER A 140 -7.30 16.21 -2.27
CA SER A 140 -8.75 16.30 -2.09
C SER A 140 -9.18 15.36 -0.98
N SER A 141 -9.92 15.90 0.00
CA SER A 141 -10.37 15.16 1.17
C SER A 141 -11.76 15.59 1.63
N LEU A 142 -12.40 14.76 2.46
CA LEU A 142 -13.70 15.05 3.02
C LEU A 142 -13.56 15.41 4.50
N ASP A 143 -13.70 16.69 4.80
CA ASP A 143 -13.74 17.16 6.20
C ASP A 143 -15.15 16.93 6.79
N LYS A 144 -15.19 16.40 8.00
CA LYS A 144 -16.45 16.06 8.70
C LYS A 144 -17.40 17.26 8.87
N ASN A 145 -16.85 18.45 9.13
CA ASN A 145 -17.62 19.64 9.45
C ASN A 145 -17.74 20.59 8.24
N ARG A 146 -16.76 20.59 7.34
CA ARG A 146 -16.63 21.53 6.23
C ARG A 146 -17.02 20.93 4.88
N GLY A 147 -17.22 19.60 4.82
CA GLY A 147 -17.53 18.88 3.58
C GLY A 147 -16.31 18.71 2.66
N PRO A 148 -16.51 18.69 1.32
CA PRO A 148 -15.41 18.56 0.37
C PRO A 148 -14.42 19.73 0.48
N VAL A 149 -13.14 19.40 0.68
CA VAL A 149 -12.02 20.33 0.71
C VAL A 149 -10.98 19.92 -0.32
N ALA A 150 -10.31 20.89 -0.95
CA ALA A 150 -9.25 20.62 -1.89
C ALA A 150 -8.09 21.59 -1.70
N THR A 151 -6.87 21.09 -1.74
CA THR A 151 -5.66 21.91 -1.79
C THR A 151 -5.31 22.18 -3.25
N LEU A 152 -5.26 23.46 -3.62
CA LEU A 152 -4.93 23.92 -4.96
C LEU A 152 -3.61 24.68 -4.95
N ILE A 153 -2.90 24.63 -6.09
CA ILE A 153 -1.83 25.57 -6.42
C ILE A 153 -2.26 26.35 -7.65
N VAL A 154 -2.22 27.67 -7.55
CA VAL A 154 -2.53 28.56 -8.67
C VAL A 154 -1.30 28.70 -9.56
N HIS A 155 -1.45 28.45 -10.86
CA HIS A 155 -0.38 28.64 -11.86
C HIS A 155 -0.53 29.95 -12.62
N GLN A 156 -1.77 30.36 -12.94
CA GLN A 156 -2.07 31.62 -13.65
C GLN A 156 -3.35 32.23 -13.14
N GLY A 157 -3.48 33.52 -13.32
CA GLY A 157 -4.61 34.30 -12.83
C GLY A 157 -4.58 34.48 -11.31
N GLN A 158 -5.70 34.79 -10.75
CA GLN A 158 -5.91 34.92 -9.31
C GLN A 158 -7.18 34.20 -8.91
N LEU A 159 -7.18 33.63 -7.73
CA LEU A 159 -8.37 33.04 -7.13
C LEU A 159 -8.85 33.93 -6.00
N LYS A 160 -10.13 34.28 -6.00
CA LYS A 160 -10.76 35.19 -5.01
C LYS A 160 -11.93 34.50 -4.32
N LEU A 161 -12.23 34.97 -3.13
CA LEU A 161 -13.43 34.54 -2.40
C LEU A 161 -14.67 34.84 -3.25
N GLY A 162 -15.55 33.83 -3.39
CA GLY A 162 -16.77 33.95 -4.19
C GLY A 162 -16.64 33.57 -5.66
N ASP A 163 -15.43 33.27 -6.16
CA ASP A 163 -15.23 32.83 -7.54
C ASP A 163 -15.87 31.44 -7.80
N ASN A 164 -16.32 31.25 -9.04
CA ASN A 164 -16.77 29.93 -9.47
C ASN A 164 -15.57 29.06 -9.84
N LEU A 165 -15.67 27.77 -9.51
CA LEU A 165 -14.65 26.78 -9.74
C LEU A 165 -15.21 25.66 -10.62
N TYR A 166 -14.42 25.23 -11.58
CA TYR A 166 -14.70 24.10 -12.45
C TYR A 166 -13.47 23.22 -12.54
N ALA A 167 -13.60 21.98 -12.08
CA ALA A 167 -12.57 20.95 -12.11
C ALA A 167 -13.16 19.71 -12.77
N ASP A 168 -12.87 19.48 -14.04
CA ASP A 168 -13.51 18.43 -14.85
C ASP A 168 -15.04 18.46 -14.72
N ASN A 169 -15.64 17.40 -14.14
CA ASN A 169 -17.08 17.28 -13.93
C ASN A 169 -17.58 17.87 -12.59
N VAL A 170 -16.68 18.43 -11.78
CA VAL A 170 -17.01 18.99 -10.48
C VAL A 170 -17.02 20.50 -10.54
N SER A 171 -18.11 21.09 -10.05
CA SER A 171 -18.22 22.55 -9.92
C SER A 171 -18.31 22.96 -8.46
N GLY A 172 -17.99 24.21 -8.19
CA GLY A 172 -18.08 24.79 -6.88
C GLY A 172 -18.07 26.32 -6.93
N LYS A 173 -18.18 26.90 -5.75
CA LYS A 173 -17.98 28.34 -5.53
C LYS A 173 -17.12 28.51 -4.29
N VAL A 174 -16.07 29.29 -4.37
CA VAL A 174 -15.14 29.54 -3.24
C VAL A 174 -15.91 30.12 -2.06
N LYS A 175 -16.09 29.34 -1.00
CA LYS A 175 -16.73 29.76 0.26
C LYS A 175 -15.71 30.28 1.27
N ALA A 176 -14.54 29.64 1.33
CA ALA A 176 -13.43 30.03 2.18
C ALA A 176 -12.11 29.48 1.59
N MET A 177 -11.03 30.18 1.89
CA MET A 177 -9.67 29.78 1.53
C MET A 177 -8.77 29.93 2.73
N PHE A 178 -7.82 29.01 2.89
CA PHE A 178 -6.86 29.01 3.99
C PHE A 178 -5.45 28.75 3.47
N ASP A 179 -4.47 29.35 4.09
CA ASP A 179 -3.06 29.02 3.86
C ASP A 179 -2.65 27.74 4.62
N ALA A 180 -1.38 27.32 4.46
CA ALA A 180 -0.83 26.15 5.13
C ALA A 180 -0.81 26.28 6.68
N ALA A 181 -0.87 27.50 7.22
CA ALA A 181 -0.96 27.78 8.65
C ALA A 181 -2.41 27.84 9.16
N GLY A 182 -3.41 27.62 8.29
CA GLY A 182 -4.83 27.69 8.63
C GLY A 182 -5.40 29.11 8.72
N ARG A 183 -4.68 30.13 8.28
CA ARG A 183 -5.14 31.53 8.26
C ARG A 183 -6.02 31.76 7.04
N SER A 184 -7.11 32.51 7.21
CA SER A 184 -8.03 32.85 6.12
C SER A 184 -7.36 33.73 5.07
N LEU A 185 -7.60 33.39 3.80
CA LEU A 185 -7.15 34.16 2.64
C LEU A 185 -8.35 34.77 1.91
N HIS A 186 -8.21 36.00 1.41
CA HIS A 186 -9.20 36.65 0.54
C HIS A 186 -8.87 36.46 -0.94
N GLN A 187 -7.60 36.28 -1.25
CA GLN A 187 -7.07 36.12 -2.59
C GLN A 187 -5.84 35.21 -2.56
N VAL A 188 -5.66 34.43 -3.62
CA VAL A 188 -4.51 33.53 -3.83
C VAL A 188 -3.88 33.88 -5.19
N ASN A 189 -2.58 34.10 -5.20
CA ASN A 189 -1.80 34.47 -6.39
C ASN A 189 -1.09 33.22 -6.97
N PRO A 190 -0.56 33.29 -8.20
CA PRO A 190 0.26 32.24 -8.79
C PRO A 190 1.42 31.83 -7.89
N GLY A 191 1.71 30.52 -7.87
CA GLY A 191 2.72 29.89 -7.02
C GLY A 191 2.27 29.68 -5.56
N GLN A 192 1.13 30.21 -5.13
CA GLN A 192 0.64 30.05 -3.76
C GLN A 192 -0.29 28.84 -3.63
N PRO A 193 -0.11 28.02 -2.59
CA PRO A 193 -1.05 26.95 -2.24
C PRO A 193 -2.19 27.52 -1.40
N ALA A 194 -3.38 26.94 -1.56
CA ALA A 194 -4.51 27.25 -0.70
C ALA A 194 -5.43 26.03 -0.51
N LEU A 195 -5.92 25.85 0.71
CA LEU A 195 -7.00 24.93 1.02
C LEU A 195 -8.33 25.63 0.71
N ILE A 196 -9.09 25.06 -0.20
CA ILE A 196 -10.34 25.64 -0.72
C ILE A 196 -11.55 24.87 -0.21
N LEU A 197 -12.53 25.61 0.29
CA LEU A 197 -13.86 25.10 0.59
C LEU A 197 -14.86 25.62 -0.44
N GLY A 198 -15.78 24.75 -0.86
CA GLY A 198 -16.89 25.16 -1.71
C GLY A 198 -17.14 24.33 -2.93
N PHE A 199 -16.35 23.29 -3.20
CA PHE A 199 -16.69 22.26 -4.18
C PHE A 199 -17.95 21.51 -3.75
N LYS A 200 -18.78 21.10 -4.71
CA LYS A 200 -19.98 20.27 -4.44
C LYS A 200 -19.62 18.81 -4.16
N HIS A 201 -18.61 18.31 -4.82
CA HIS A 201 -18.06 16.98 -4.68
C HIS A 201 -16.53 17.07 -4.64
N LEU A 202 -15.87 15.98 -4.27
CA LEU A 202 -14.40 15.92 -4.29
C LEU A 202 -13.88 16.04 -5.71
N PRO A 203 -13.05 17.06 -6.03
CA PRO A 203 -12.37 17.12 -7.33
C PRO A 203 -11.30 16.03 -7.42
N VAL A 204 -11.03 15.59 -8.65
CA VAL A 204 -9.97 14.60 -8.90
C VAL A 204 -8.61 15.24 -8.67
N VAL A 205 -7.72 14.54 -7.95
CA VAL A 205 -6.33 14.99 -7.74
C VAL A 205 -5.58 15.03 -9.06
N GLY A 206 -4.90 16.16 -9.34
CA GLY A 206 -4.23 16.46 -10.60
C GLY A 206 -5.12 17.12 -11.66
N SER A 207 -6.44 17.29 -11.41
CA SER A 207 -7.31 18.02 -12.33
C SER A 207 -6.99 19.52 -12.36
N ILE A 208 -7.24 20.13 -13.52
CA ILE A 208 -7.06 21.57 -13.71
C ILE A 208 -8.34 22.30 -13.29
N VAL A 209 -8.20 23.25 -12.38
CA VAL A 209 -9.28 24.11 -11.93
C VAL A 209 -9.28 25.43 -12.71
N THR A 210 -10.44 25.81 -13.22
CA THR A 210 -10.65 27.05 -13.99
C THR A 210 -11.85 27.83 -13.45
N SER A 211 -11.92 29.12 -13.78
CA SER A 211 -13.07 29.99 -13.42
C SER A 211 -14.23 29.94 -14.42
N LYS A 212 -14.02 29.34 -15.59
CA LYS A 212 -15.03 29.22 -16.66
C LYS A 212 -15.22 27.76 -17.05
N VAL A 213 -16.43 27.40 -17.42
CA VAL A 213 -16.73 26.08 -17.97
C VAL A 213 -15.91 25.87 -19.25
N GLN A 214 -15.03 24.88 -19.26
CA GLN A 214 -14.37 24.45 -20.49
C GLN A 214 -15.35 23.62 -21.30
N SER A 215 -15.68 24.07 -22.51
CA SER A 215 -16.66 23.42 -23.40
C SER A 215 -16.17 22.19 -24.15
N LYS A 216 -15.06 21.57 -23.70
CA LYS A 216 -14.61 20.26 -24.20
C LYS A 216 -13.99 19.47 -23.03
N PRO A 217 -14.51 18.30 -22.69
CA PRO A 217 -13.73 17.36 -21.93
C PRO A 217 -12.56 16.92 -22.82
N ASN A 218 -11.32 17.12 -22.35
CA ASN A 218 -10.17 16.44 -22.94
C ASN A 218 -10.41 14.93 -22.78
N SER A 219 -10.71 14.27 -23.91
CA SER A 219 -11.03 12.84 -23.97
C SER A 219 -9.84 11.91 -23.71
N ASP A 220 -8.67 12.45 -23.34
CA ASP A 220 -7.45 11.65 -23.18
C ASP A 220 -7.05 11.39 -21.71
N LEU A 221 -7.80 11.95 -20.74
CA LEU A 221 -7.71 11.52 -19.35
C LEU A 221 -9.10 11.02 -18.96
N ALA A 222 -9.32 9.73 -19.18
CA ALA A 222 -10.52 9.07 -18.69
C ALA A 222 -10.71 9.44 -17.21
N SER A 223 -11.77 10.21 -16.90
CA SER A 223 -12.32 10.24 -15.55
C SER A 223 -12.36 8.81 -15.07
N PRO A 224 -11.89 8.48 -13.87
CA PRO A 224 -12.29 7.22 -13.29
C PRO A 224 -13.82 7.29 -13.22
N ALA A 225 -14.48 6.65 -14.19
CA ALA A 225 -15.88 6.31 -14.05
C ALA A 225 -16.05 5.72 -12.65
N PRO A 226 -17.20 5.93 -11.97
CA PRO A 226 -17.47 5.15 -10.78
C PRO A 226 -17.14 3.73 -11.16
N VAL A 227 -16.12 3.15 -10.50
CA VAL A 227 -15.63 1.82 -10.86
C VAL A 227 -16.86 0.94 -10.81
N SER A 228 -17.44 0.69 -11.98
CA SER A 228 -18.46 -0.32 -12.16
C SER A 228 -17.80 -1.54 -11.58
N ALA A 229 -18.40 -2.07 -10.53
CA ALA A 229 -17.93 -3.27 -9.85
C ALA A 229 -17.38 -4.20 -10.93
N THR A 230 -16.07 -4.32 -10.99
CA THR A 230 -15.43 -5.29 -11.89
C THR A 230 -16.11 -6.58 -11.51
N LYS A 231 -16.89 -7.15 -12.46
CA LYS A 231 -17.59 -8.42 -12.20
C LYS A 231 -16.53 -9.35 -11.67
N PRO A 232 -16.67 -9.90 -10.46
CA PRO A 232 -15.70 -10.83 -9.95
C PRO A 232 -15.63 -11.96 -10.95
N GLN A 233 -14.49 -12.11 -11.64
CA GLN A 233 -14.21 -13.36 -12.32
C GLN A 233 -14.30 -14.43 -11.25
N ALA A 234 -15.07 -15.46 -11.50
CA ALA A 234 -15.32 -16.55 -10.56
C ALA A 234 -13.97 -17.19 -10.17
N GLY A 235 -13.51 -16.91 -8.95
CA GLY A 235 -12.29 -17.48 -8.39
C GLY A 235 -11.64 -16.54 -7.38
N PHE A 236 -11.90 -16.74 -6.10
CA PHE A 236 -11.06 -16.39 -4.94
C PHE A 236 -10.72 -14.91 -4.67
N ALA A 237 -11.48 -13.94 -5.08
CA ALA A 237 -11.20 -12.57 -4.71
C ALA A 237 -11.70 -12.25 -3.30
N ILE A 238 -10.80 -11.78 -2.43
CA ILE A 238 -11.19 -11.14 -1.17
C ILE A 238 -11.96 -9.88 -1.54
N LYS A 239 -13.20 -9.78 -1.06
CA LYS A 239 -14.03 -8.59 -1.28
C LYS A 239 -13.75 -7.57 -0.19
N ILE A 240 -13.48 -6.33 -0.59
CA ILE A 240 -13.23 -5.23 0.35
C ILE A 240 -14.02 -3.98 0.01
N ILE A 241 -14.34 -3.21 1.04
CA ILE A 241 -14.76 -1.81 0.98
C ILE A 241 -13.63 -1.00 1.57
N LEU A 242 -13.11 -0.05 0.80
CA LEU A 242 -11.94 0.75 1.18
C LEU A 242 -12.34 2.19 1.49
N LYS A 243 -11.97 2.68 2.68
CA LYS A 243 -12.13 4.08 3.09
C LYS A 243 -10.79 4.68 3.48
N THR A 244 -10.53 5.90 3.01
CA THR A 244 -9.26 6.61 3.26
C THR A 244 -9.48 8.06 3.67
N ASP A 245 -8.45 8.66 4.25
CA ASP A 245 -8.42 10.06 4.65
C ASP A 245 -8.43 11.03 3.46
N ALA A 246 -7.77 10.68 2.36
CA ALA A 246 -7.59 11.53 1.19
C ALA A 246 -7.70 10.74 -0.12
N ALA A 247 -8.03 11.44 -1.20
CA ALA A 247 -8.20 10.83 -2.53
C ALA A 247 -6.88 10.28 -3.09
N GLY A 248 -5.75 10.95 -2.84
CA GLY A 248 -4.44 10.45 -3.26
C GLY A 248 -4.03 9.17 -2.55
N THR A 249 -4.35 9.03 -1.25
CA THR A 249 -4.14 7.79 -0.50
C THR A 249 -5.00 6.66 -1.03
N LEU A 250 -6.27 6.95 -1.35
CA LEU A 250 -7.18 5.98 -1.95
C LEU A 250 -6.63 5.41 -3.24
N GLU A 251 -6.16 6.28 -4.12
CA GLU A 251 -5.57 5.88 -5.39
C GLU A 251 -4.29 5.06 -5.20
N ALA A 252 -3.39 5.49 -4.29
CA ALA A 252 -2.16 4.77 -4.00
C ALA A 252 -2.43 3.33 -3.52
N ILE A 253 -3.40 3.14 -2.63
CA ILE A 253 -3.77 1.80 -2.17
C ILE A 253 -4.38 1.01 -3.33
N THR A 254 -5.33 1.58 -4.07
CA THR A 254 -6.04 0.88 -5.16
C THR A 254 -5.09 0.40 -6.25
N GLN A 255 -4.08 1.19 -6.62
CA GLN A 255 -3.07 0.81 -7.62
C GLN A 255 -2.15 -0.33 -7.18
N ASN A 256 -2.01 -0.52 -5.87
CA ASN A 256 -1.18 -1.59 -5.30
C ASN A 256 -1.98 -2.83 -4.85
N LEU A 257 -3.31 -2.84 -5.06
CA LEU A 257 -4.11 -4.04 -4.83
C LEU A 257 -3.87 -5.05 -5.95
N GLY A 258 -3.66 -6.32 -5.57
CA GLY A 258 -3.56 -7.43 -6.53
C GLY A 258 -4.90 -7.74 -7.19
N ASN A 259 -4.86 -8.49 -8.30
CA ASN A 259 -6.06 -8.92 -9.04
C ASN A 259 -6.97 -9.86 -8.20
N GLU A 260 -6.45 -10.39 -7.12
CA GLU A 260 -7.15 -11.29 -6.19
C GLU A 260 -8.08 -10.54 -5.22
N VAL A 261 -7.99 -9.19 -5.19
CA VAL A 261 -8.82 -8.34 -4.35
C VAL A 261 -9.95 -7.70 -5.16
N ALA A 262 -11.18 -8.04 -4.84
CA ALA A 262 -12.35 -7.41 -5.42
C ALA A 262 -12.75 -6.15 -4.63
N LEU A 263 -12.51 -4.99 -5.18
CA LEU A 263 -12.92 -3.71 -4.61
C LEU A 263 -14.42 -3.49 -4.87
N ILE A 264 -15.26 -3.70 -3.85
CA ILE A 264 -16.72 -3.55 -3.95
C ILE A 264 -17.12 -2.07 -3.91
N SER A 265 -16.49 -1.31 -3.05
CA SER A 265 -16.71 0.13 -2.93
C SER A 265 -15.45 0.81 -2.41
N GLN A 266 -15.29 2.06 -2.79
CA GLN A 266 -14.19 2.89 -2.31
C GLN A 266 -14.68 4.32 -2.05
N GLY A 267 -14.03 4.99 -1.10
CA GLY A 267 -14.40 6.37 -0.81
C GLY A 267 -13.45 7.05 0.17
N VAL A 268 -13.59 8.37 0.22
CA VAL A 268 -12.84 9.23 1.15
C VAL A 268 -13.74 9.61 2.30
N GLY A 269 -13.23 9.58 3.53
CA GLY A 269 -13.95 9.95 4.75
C GLY A 269 -14.16 8.80 5.72
N GLU A 270 -14.91 9.06 6.81
CA GLU A 270 -15.18 8.09 7.86
C GLU A 270 -16.00 6.88 7.37
N ILE A 271 -15.80 5.73 8.00
CA ILE A 271 -16.63 4.54 7.79
C ILE A 271 -17.99 4.80 8.42
N ASN A 272 -19.06 4.60 7.64
CA ASN A 272 -20.44 4.88 8.04
C ASN A 272 -21.34 3.63 7.96
N GLU A 273 -22.60 3.76 8.40
CA GLU A 273 -23.58 2.67 8.41
C GLU A 273 -23.85 2.09 7.02
N SER A 274 -23.86 2.93 5.97
CA SER A 274 -24.08 2.47 4.60
C SER A 274 -22.97 1.54 4.13
N ASP A 275 -21.74 1.77 4.58
CA ASP A 275 -20.60 0.90 4.28
C ASP A 275 -20.77 -0.47 4.96
N VAL A 276 -21.29 -0.50 6.19
CA VAL A 276 -21.57 -1.74 6.93
C VAL A 276 -22.69 -2.54 6.26
N LEU A 277 -23.79 -1.90 5.88
CA LEU A 277 -24.88 -2.54 5.16
C LEU A 277 -24.43 -3.10 3.79
N LEU A 278 -23.59 -2.36 3.09
CA LEU A 278 -22.99 -2.83 1.83
C LEU A 278 -22.07 -4.03 2.06
N ALA A 279 -21.28 -4.01 3.14
CA ALA A 279 -20.42 -5.13 3.51
C ALA A 279 -21.24 -6.38 3.82
N GLN A 280 -22.32 -6.24 4.59
CA GLN A 280 -23.26 -7.31 4.91
C GLN A 280 -23.83 -7.95 3.64
N SER A 281 -24.36 -7.13 2.73
CA SER A 281 -25.01 -7.61 1.50
C SER A 281 -24.06 -8.28 0.52
N THR A 282 -22.78 -7.90 0.52
CA THR A 282 -21.76 -8.38 -0.43
C THR A 282 -20.82 -9.42 0.15
N GLY A 283 -20.80 -9.59 1.47
CA GLY A 283 -19.82 -10.40 2.19
C GLY A 283 -18.41 -9.78 2.15
N ALA A 284 -18.33 -8.46 2.02
CA ALA A 284 -17.06 -7.74 1.98
C ALA A 284 -16.53 -7.41 3.37
N LYS A 285 -15.22 -7.26 3.52
CA LYS A 285 -14.58 -6.71 4.70
C LYS A 285 -14.43 -5.20 4.54
N ILE A 286 -14.50 -4.45 5.63
CA ILE A 286 -14.30 -3.00 5.61
C ILE A 286 -12.88 -2.68 6.04
N ILE A 287 -12.17 -1.95 5.20
CA ILE A 287 -10.79 -1.51 5.45
C ILE A 287 -10.77 0.01 5.48
N GLY A 288 -10.31 0.54 6.63
CA GLY A 288 -10.07 1.95 6.82
C GLY A 288 -8.58 2.27 6.81
N PHE A 289 -8.17 3.31 6.11
CA PHE A 289 -6.80 3.82 6.17
C PHE A 289 -6.79 5.26 6.67
N ARG A 290 -6.21 5.47 7.87
CA ARG A 290 -6.17 6.76 8.59
C ARG A 290 -7.54 7.41 8.79
N VAL A 291 -8.60 6.61 8.82
CA VAL A 291 -9.96 7.07 9.06
C VAL A 291 -10.53 6.46 10.35
N LYS A 292 -11.49 7.14 10.93
CA LYS A 292 -12.25 6.65 12.07
C LYS A 292 -13.52 5.95 11.60
N THR A 293 -14.02 5.06 12.42
CA THR A 293 -15.37 4.48 12.25
C THR A 293 -16.36 5.34 13.04
N ASN A 294 -17.49 5.65 12.45
CA ASN A 294 -18.59 6.31 13.16
C ASN A 294 -19.13 5.36 14.23
N THR A 295 -19.48 5.87 15.41
CA THR A 295 -19.98 5.09 16.55
C THR A 295 -21.23 4.26 16.19
N SER A 296 -22.12 4.77 15.35
CA SER A 296 -23.27 4.02 14.85
C SER A 296 -22.88 2.86 13.94
N ALA A 297 -21.89 3.09 13.06
CA ALA A 297 -21.35 2.06 12.18
C ALA A 297 -20.62 0.95 12.95
N GLU A 298 -19.90 1.32 14.02
CA GLU A 298 -19.19 0.37 14.88
C GLU A 298 -20.17 -0.59 15.57
N LYS A 299 -21.23 -0.05 16.18
CA LYS A 299 -22.29 -0.86 16.81
C LYS A 299 -23.02 -1.76 15.81
N LEU A 300 -23.30 -1.23 14.61
CA LEU A 300 -23.99 -2.00 13.56
C LEU A 300 -23.07 -3.14 13.07
N ALA A 301 -21.78 -2.87 12.90
CA ALA A 301 -20.80 -3.89 12.49
C ALA A 301 -20.66 -5.02 13.52
N GLU A 302 -20.69 -4.70 14.82
CA GLU A 302 -20.70 -5.71 15.89
C GLU A 302 -21.96 -6.59 15.84
N ILE A 303 -23.15 -5.99 15.63
CA ILE A 303 -24.42 -6.72 15.54
C ILE A 303 -24.44 -7.65 14.33
N GLU A 304 -23.96 -7.16 13.19
CA GLU A 304 -23.97 -7.89 11.91
C GLU A 304 -22.74 -8.79 11.71
N GLY A 305 -21.80 -8.80 12.66
CA GLY A 305 -20.56 -9.60 12.58
C GLY A 305 -19.63 -9.19 11.45
N ILE A 306 -19.67 -7.91 11.04
CA ILE A 306 -18.82 -7.38 9.96
C ILE A 306 -17.46 -6.97 10.51
N LEU A 307 -16.40 -7.49 9.90
CA LEU A 307 -15.03 -7.13 10.27
C LEU A 307 -14.66 -5.75 9.72
N ILE A 308 -14.40 -4.80 10.63
CA ILE A 308 -13.80 -3.51 10.31
C ILE A 308 -12.35 -3.52 10.78
N LYS A 309 -11.40 -3.23 9.88
CA LYS A 309 -9.99 -3.14 10.22
C LYS A 309 -9.42 -1.80 9.75
N THR A 310 -8.71 -1.11 10.63
CA THR A 310 -8.12 0.20 10.32
C THR A 310 -6.60 0.13 10.40
N TYR A 311 -5.93 0.88 9.51
CA TYR A 311 -4.47 0.93 9.38
C TYR A 311 -3.99 2.37 9.31
N ASN A 312 -2.77 2.59 9.79
CA ASN A 312 -2.08 3.87 9.68
C ASN A 312 -0.87 3.81 8.75
N LEU A 313 -0.37 2.60 8.46
CA LEU A 313 0.78 2.35 7.59
C LEU A 313 0.33 1.52 6.39
N ILE A 314 0.69 1.96 5.18
CA ILE A 314 0.21 1.34 3.94
C ILE A 314 0.77 -0.08 3.74
N HIS A 315 2.02 -0.31 4.13
CA HIS A 315 2.63 -1.63 4.02
C HIS A 315 1.95 -2.66 4.93
N GLU A 316 1.57 -2.28 6.17
CA GLU A 316 0.81 -3.18 7.05
C GLU A 316 -0.52 -3.60 6.44
N LEU A 317 -1.20 -2.66 5.76
CA LEU A 317 -2.45 -2.95 5.05
C LEU A 317 -2.22 -3.93 3.90
N LEU A 318 -1.22 -3.66 3.06
CA LEU A 318 -0.93 -4.50 1.90
C LEU A 318 -0.42 -5.89 2.30
N ASP A 319 0.46 -5.98 3.31
CA ASP A 319 0.99 -7.24 3.83
C ASP A 319 -0.12 -8.11 4.45
N ASP A 320 -1.04 -7.48 5.21
CA ASP A 320 -2.18 -8.20 5.79
C ASP A 320 -3.13 -8.72 4.72
N LEU A 321 -3.40 -7.93 3.67
CA LEU A 321 -4.20 -8.40 2.53
C LEU A 321 -3.52 -9.56 1.81
N GLN A 322 -2.21 -9.48 1.56
CA GLN A 322 -1.45 -10.58 0.96
C GLN A 322 -1.48 -11.84 1.81
N ALA A 323 -1.32 -11.71 3.14
CA ALA A 323 -1.42 -12.84 4.06
C ALA A 323 -2.82 -13.48 4.05
N GLN A 324 -3.87 -12.68 3.92
CA GLN A 324 -5.24 -13.18 3.81
C GLN A 324 -5.50 -13.88 2.46
N ILE A 325 -4.93 -13.36 1.37
CA ILE A 325 -4.99 -13.98 0.03
C ILE A 325 -4.30 -15.34 0.07
N LEU A 326 -3.08 -15.42 0.61
CA LEU A 326 -2.34 -16.67 0.73
C LEU A 326 -3.10 -17.71 1.55
N LYS A 327 -3.72 -17.32 2.67
CA LYS A 327 -4.57 -18.23 3.47
C LYS A 327 -5.80 -18.73 2.73
N GLN A 328 -6.34 -17.97 1.77
CA GLN A 328 -7.47 -18.43 0.95
C GLN A 328 -7.01 -19.31 -0.24
N LEU A 329 -5.80 -19.05 -0.76
CA LEU A 329 -5.22 -19.82 -1.86
C LEU A 329 -4.62 -21.14 -1.41
N GLU A 330 -4.07 -21.20 -0.21
CA GLU A 330 -3.76 -22.47 0.44
C GLU A 330 -5.07 -23.04 1.00
N PRO A 331 -5.61 -24.12 0.42
CA PRO A 331 -6.66 -24.83 1.11
C PRO A 331 -6.04 -25.33 2.41
N THR A 332 -6.29 -24.67 3.53
CA THR A 332 -6.16 -25.27 4.84
C THR A 332 -7.13 -26.45 4.81
N ILE A 333 -6.59 -27.62 4.48
CA ILE A 333 -7.22 -28.86 4.85
C ILE A 333 -7.13 -28.81 6.38
N ASP A 334 -8.21 -28.40 7.03
CA ASP A 334 -8.31 -28.49 8.48
C ASP A 334 -8.18 -29.95 8.82
N GLU A 335 -6.96 -30.34 9.23
CA GLU A 335 -6.62 -31.67 9.64
C GLU A 335 -6.79 -31.75 11.15
N ASP A 336 -7.85 -32.40 11.59
CA ASP A 336 -8.01 -32.75 12.99
C ASP A 336 -7.00 -33.85 13.34
N ILE A 337 -6.02 -33.54 14.18
CA ILE A 337 -5.05 -34.50 14.67
C ILE A 337 -5.75 -35.46 15.66
N LEU A 338 -5.83 -36.72 15.28
CA LEU A 338 -6.47 -37.78 16.06
C LEU A 338 -5.53 -38.39 17.09
N GLY A 339 -4.25 -38.46 16.80
CA GLY A 339 -3.22 -38.99 17.66
C GLY A 339 -1.85 -39.06 17.00
N ASP A 340 -0.82 -39.34 17.80
CA ASP A 340 0.54 -39.50 17.31
C ASP A 340 1.20 -40.76 17.90
N ALA A 341 2.08 -41.36 17.12
CA ALA A 341 2.86 -42.53 17.52
C ALA A 341 4.32 -42.40 17.05
N LYS A 342 5.22 -43.02 17.75
CA LYS A 342 6.65 -43.11 17.41
C LYS A 342 7.01 -44.51 16.97
N ILE A 343 7.75 -44.60 15.88
CA ILE A 343 8.22 -45.88 15.35
C ILE A 343 9.43 -46.34 16.19
N VAL A 344 9.25 -47.49 16.85
CA VAL A 344 10.25 -48.07 17.77
C VAL A 344 10.87 -49.36 17.21
N ALA A 345 10.17 -50.05 16.31
CA ALA A 345 10.67 -51.28 15.70
C ALA A 345 10.17 -51.45 14.26
N GLU A 346 10.83 -52.27 13.48
CA GLU A 346 10.41 -52.67 12.12
C GLU A 346 10.29 -54.17 12.04
N PHE A 347 9.20 -54.65 11.45
CA PHE A 347 8.94 -56.08 11.24
C PHE A 347 8.61 -56.36 9.78
N ILE A 348 9.06 -57.48 9.27
CA ILE A 348 8.68 -57.95 7.93
C ILE A 348 7.82 -59.19 8.09
N VAL A 349 6.55 -59.11 7.73
CA VAL A 349 5.60 -60.21 7.82
C VAL A 349 5.00 -60.46 6.44
N LYS A 350 5.18 -61.66 5.91
CA LYS A 350 4.69 -62.09 4.57
C LYS A 350 5.04 -61.13 3.44
N GLY A 351 6.25 -60.53 3.49
CA GLY A 351 6.73 -59.58 2.49
C GLY A 351 6.22 -58.12 2.66
N SER A 352 5.42 -57.83 3.67
CA SER A 352 4.96 -56.48 4.00
C SER A 352 5.76 -55.93 5.19
N ARG A 353 6.17 -54.63 5.07
CA ARG A 353 6.82 -53.88 6.17
C ARG A 353 5.76 -53.42 7.16
N ILE A 354 5.94 -53.74 8.42
CA ILE A 354 5.06 -53.34 9.52
C ILE A 354 5.87 -52.47 10.49
N ALA A 355 5.37 -51.28 10.79
CA ALA A 355 5.99 -50.39 11.76
C ALA A 355 5.52 -50.75 13.17
N GLY A 356 6.45 -51.20 14.04
CA GLY A 356 6.19 -51.29 15.47
C GLY A 356 6.19 -49.91 16.08
N CYS A 357 5.05 -49.48 16.59
CA CYS A 357 4.81 -48.13 17.05
C CYS A 357 4.37 -48.11 18.50
N GLN A 358 4.79 -47.07 19.23
CA GLN A 358 4.26 -46.72 20.54
C GLN A 358 3.39 -45.45 20.40
N VAL A 359 2.13 -45.55 20.80
CA VAL A 359 1.20 -44.40 20.74
C VAL A 359 1.52 -43.40 21.87
N ILE A 360 1.87 -42.18 21.50
CA ILE A 360 2.28 -41.12 22.43
C ILE A 360 1.05 -40.32 22.90
N SER A 361 0.18 -39.94 21.97
CA SER A 361 -1.03 -39.17 22.27
C SER A 361 -2.22 -39.59 21.42
N GLY A 362 -3.42 -39.30 21.87
CA GLY A 362 -4.67 -39.52 21.15
C GLY A 362 -5.04 -41.01 20.95
N LYS A 363 -5.59 -41.30 19.76
CA LYS A 363 -6.05 -42.64 19.35
C LYS A 363 -5.76 -42.84 17.87
N LEU A 364 -5.35 -44.04 17.48
CA LEU A 364 -5.17 -44.47 16.10
C LEU A 364 -6.24 -45.49 15.75
N LYS A 365 -6.89 -45.39 14.61
CA LYS A 365 -7.87 -46.35 14.12
C LYS A 365 -7.48 -46.88 12.74
N VAL A 366 -8.01 -48.05 12.41
CA VAL A 366 -7.91 -48.55 11.04
C VAL A 366 -8.64 -47.58 10.11
N ASN A 367 -8.04 -47.30 8.96
CA ASN A 367 -8.42 -46.36 7.94
C ASN A 367 -8.13 -44.87 8.26
N ASP A 368 -7.57 -44.50 9.40
CA ASP A 368 -7.09 -43.12 9.63
C ASP A 368 -5.96 -42.79 8.65
N LEU A 369 -5.95 -41.53 8.19
CA LEU A 369 -4.85 -41.00 7.41
C LEU A 369 -3.67 -40.68 8.33
N VAL A 370 -2.46 -40.89 7.85
CA VAL A 370 -1.26 -40.64 8.64
C VAL A 370 -0.19 -39.90 7.83
N HIS A 371 0.44 -38.94 8.46
CA HIS A 371 1.68 -38.32 8.00
C HIS A 371 2.88 -39.03 8.61
N LEU A 372 3.88 -39.35 7.79
CA LEU A 372 5.20 -39.77 8.24
C LEU A 372 6.09 -38.54 8.39
N GLN A 373 6.55 -38.29 9.61
CA GLN A 373 7.40 -37.10 9.91
C GLN A 373 8.78 -37.57 10.40
N ARG A 374 9.84 -36.95 9.83
CA ARG A 374 11.23 -37.14 10.27
C ARG A 374 11.81 -35.76 10.70
N GLY A 375 11.99 -35.60 12.01
CA GLY A 375 12.38 -34.30 12.57
C GLY A 375 11.25 -33.27 12.41
N LYS A 376 11.45 -32.27 11.56
CA LYS A 376 10.43 -31.23 11.22
C LYS A 376 9.79 -31.45 9.86
N ASP A 377 10.30 -32.39 9.05
CA ASP A 377 9.88 -32.54 7.66
C ASP A 377 8.82 -33.64 7.54
N GLN A 378 7.72 -33.34 6.85
CA GLN A 378 6.72 -34.33 6.44
C GLN A 378 7.21 -35.02 5.17
N LEU A 379 7.38 -36.36 5.23
CA LEU A 379 7.99 -37.15 4.14
C LEU A 379 6.96 -37.80 3.22
N ALA A 380 5.86 -38.31 3.76
CA ALA A 380 4.87 -39.06 3.00
C ALA A 380 3.54 -39.17 3.76
N ASP A 381 2.48 -39.38 3.01
CA ASP A 381 1.13 -39.62 3.52
C ASP A 381 0.69 -41.05 3.18
N SER A 382 -0.05 -41.65 4.09
CA SER A 382 -0.62 -42.97 3.89
C SER A 382 -1.87 -43.16 4.73
N ARG A 383 -2.41 -44.38 4.72
CA ARG A 383 -3.56 -44.80 5.53
C ARG A 383 -3.21 -46.02 6.34
N ILE A 384 -3.68 -46.12 7.59
CA ILE A 384 -3.54 -47.31 8.42
C ILE A 384 -4.41 -48.40 7.83
N LYS A 385 -3.78 -49.45 7.31
CA LYS A 385 -4.45 -50.64 6.75
C LYS A 385 -4.89 -51.61 7.83
N SER A 386 -4.05 -51.85 8.82
CA SER A 386 -4.35 -52.75 9.95
C SER A 386 -3.49 -52.38 11.16
N ILE A 387 -4.01 -52.68 12.34
CA ILE A 387 -3.34 -52.53 13.65
C ILE A 387 -3.26 -53.89 14.30
N HIS A 388 -2.07 -54.29 14.74
CA HIS A 388 -1.82 -55.57 15.39
C HIS A 388 -1.15 -55.42 16.75
N GLN A 389 -1.57 -56.18 17.73
CA GLN A 389 -0.90 -56.29 19.02
C GLN A 389 -0.58 -57.75 19.27
N GLY A 390 0.71 -58.13 19.10
CA GLY A 390 1.11 -59.54 19.08
C GLY A 390 0.49 -60.30 17.91
N LYS A 391 -0.37 -61.28 18.19
CA LYS A 391 -1.10 -62.08 17.18
C LYS A 391 -2.50 -61.55 16.89
N ASP A 392 -2.99 -60.61 17.69
CA ASP A 392 -4.36 -60.11 17.61
C ASP A 392 -4.45 -58.89 16.72
N THR A 393 -5.55 -58.76 15.95
CA THR A 393 -5.86 -57.59 15.15
C THR A 393 -6.78 -56.66 15.94
N LEU A 394 -6.44 -55.37 16.02
CA LEU A 394 -7.20 -54.36 16.73
C LEU A 394 -7.83 -53.36 15.76
N ASP A 395 -9.01 -52.86 16.10
CA ASP A 395 -9.64 -51.79 15.34
C ASP A 395 -9.08 -50.42 15.72
N LYS A 396 -8.50 -50.29 16.92
CA LYS A 396 -7.95 -49.05 17.47
C LYS A 396 -6.84 -49.30 18.49
N ALA A 397 -5.86 -48.40 18.51
CA ALA A 397 -4.82 -48.30 19.54
C ALA A 397 -4.95 -47.01 20.31
N LYS A 398 -4.70 -47.00 21.62
CA LYS A 398 -4.80 -45.84 22.52
C LYS A 398 -3.43 -45.45 23.02
N ARG A 399 -3.35 -44.26 23.65
CA ARG A 399 -2.13 -43.77 24.28
C ARG A 399 -1.50 -44.81 25.21
N GLY A 400 -0.23 -45.07 25.00
CA GLY A 400 0.57 -46.04 25.77
C GLY A 400 0.62 -47.44 25.18
N ASP A 401 -0.25 -47.78 24.20
CA ASP A 401 -0.25 -49.06 23.54
C ASP A 401 0.95 -49.21 22.61
N GLU A 402 1.55 -50.41 22.59
CA GLU A 402 2.52 -50.83 21.57
C GLU A 402 1.80 -51.66 20.53
N CYS A 403 1.89 -51.30 19.28
CA CYS A 403 1.18 -51.96 18.18
C CYS A 403 1.98 -51.95 16.88
N GLY A 404 1.74 -52.92 16.04
CA GLY A 404 2.25 -52.99 14.67
C GLY A 404 1.28 -52.35 13.71
N LEU A 405 1.72 -51.40 12.93
CA LEU A 405 0.92 -50.66 11.93
C LEU A 405 1.33 -51.08 10.52
N ALA A 406 0.38 -51.50 9.70
CA ALA A 406 0.57 -51.69 8.27
C ALA A 406 -0.10 -50.52 7.52
N PHE A 407 0.50 -50.09 6.40
CA PHE A 407 0.07 -48.92 5.65
C PHE A 407 -0.31 -49.22 4.21
N SER A 408 -1.21 -48.43 3.65
CA SER A 408 -1.60 -48.48 2.25
C SER A 408 -1.78 -47.05 1.69
N PRO A 409 -0.93 -46.61 0.76
CA PRO A 409 0.26 -47.27 0.20
C PRO A 409 1.37 -47.51 1.23
N PRO A 410 2.33 -48.45 0.97
CA PRO A 410 3.45 -48.73 1.86
C PRO A 410 4.29 -47.45 2.12
N LEU A 411 4.72 -47.26 3.38
CA LEU A 411 5.58 -46.12 3.77
C LEU A 411 7.04 -46.55 3.88
N ASP A 412 7.97 -45.67 3.48
CA ASP A 412 9.41 -45.83 3.69
C ASP A 412 9.85 -45.17 5.00
N PHE A 413 9.47 -45.78 6.11
CA PHE A 413 9.78 -45.29 7.45
C PHE A 413 11.12 -45.80 7.96
N LYS A 414 11.68 -45.08 8.93
CA LYS A 414 12.87 -45.45 9.71
C LYS A 414 12.56 -45.44 11.21
N LEU A 415 13.42 -46.09 11.98
CA LEU A 415 13.32 -46.04 13.44
C LEU A 415 13.43 -44.59 13.93
N LYS A 416 12.60 -44.23 14.91
CA LYS A 416 12.42 -42.89 15.51
C LYS A 416 11.58 -41.90 14.69
N ASP A 417 11.12 -42.25 13.48
CA ASP A 417 10.15 -41.42 12.76
C ASP A 417 8.85 -41.33 13.56
N LYS A 418 8.12 -40.22 13.36
CA LYS A 418 6.83 -39.94 14.00
C LYS A 418 5.70 -40.13 12.99
N LEU A 419 4.62 -40.75 13.45
CA LEU A 419 3.36 -40.88 12.70
C LEU A 419 2.33 -39.97 13.35
N ILE A 420 1.68 -39.13 12.57
CA ILE A 420 0.61 -38.24 13.01
C ILE A 420 -0.67 -38.68 12.29
N ALA A 421 -1.62 -39.21 13.03
CA ALA A 421 -2.92 -39.57 12.48
C ALA A 421 -3.84 -38.35 12.44
N TYR A 422 -4.52 -38.20 11.32
CA TYR A 422 -5.39 -37.06 11.08
C TYR A 422 -6.66 -37.45 10.32
N LYS A 423 -7.67 -36.60 10.40
CA LYS A 423 -8.89 -36.67 9.60
C LYS A 423 -9.04 -35.36 8.85
N LYS A 424 -9.36 -35.42 7.57
CA LYS A 424 -9.76 -34.26 6.78
C LYS A 424 -11.18 -33.85 7.19
N SER A 425 -11.35 -32.62 7.69
CA SER A 425 -12.65 -32.04 7.95
C SER A 425 -13.35 -31.65 6.66
#